data_756e9b54f42ca3dd5e3fb9c78ae83895
#
_entry.id   756e9b54f42ca3dd5e3fb9c78ae83895
#
_cell.length_a   1.000
_cell.length_b   1.000
_cell.length_c   1.000
_cell.angle_alpha   90.00
_cell.angle_beta   90.00
_cell.angle_gamma   90.00
#
_symmetry.space_group_name_H-M   'P 1'
#
loop_
_entity.id
_entity.type
_entity.pdbx_description
1 polymer ?
#
loop_
_entity_poly.entity_id
_entity_poly.type
_entity_poly.pdbx_seq_one_letter_code
_entity_poly.pdbx_strand_id
1 'polypeptide(L)'
;MNSNTPIPTPADAAAHRVEFFRLPTPGKRDPFFGLSRGWYYKAAANGEIKMISVRQRNALRGIRLVVYDSVVDYIRRAAGQVIGTGD
;
A
#
# COMPACT_ATOMS: atom_id res chain seq x y z
N MET A 1 -22.71 -0.24 22.97
CA MET A 1 -22.52 -0.28 22.43
C MET A 1 -22.24 -0.21 21.80
N ASN A 2 -22.01 -0.39 21.80
CA ASN A 2 -21.67 -0.28 21.07
C ASN A 2 -21.63 -0.19 20.30
N SER A 3 -21.96 -0.99 20.26
CA SER A 3 -21.95 -0.84 19.44
C SER A 3 -21.67 -0.10 18.92
N ASN A 4 -21.40 -0.02 19.31
CA ASN A 4 -21.01 0.83 18.79
C ASN A 4 -20.16 0.83 17.73
N THR A 5 -19.62 -0.12 17.32
CA THR A 5 -18.88 -0.01 16.11
C THR A 5 -19.66 -0.66 15.05
N PRO A 6 -20.44 0.08 14.39
CA PRO A 6 -21.21 -0.44 13.29
C PRO A 6 -20.30 -0.89 12.19
N ILE A 7 -20.78 -1.80 11.37
CA ILE A 7 -20.08 -2.18 10.18
C ILE A 7 -19.99 -0.96 9.29
N PRO A 8 -18.79 -0.61 8.84
CA PRO A 8 -18.64 0.60 8.03
C PRO A 8 -19.43 0.50 6.73
N THR A 9 -20.05 1.58 6.36
CA THR A 9 -20.61 1.71 5.04
C THR A 9 -19.48 1.89 4.05
N PRO A 10 -19.75 1.78 2.76
CA PRO A 10 -18.68 2.02 1.77
C PRO A 10 -18.03 3.38 1.95
N ALA A 11 -18.78 4.39 2.31
CA ALA A 11 -18.20 5.71 2.53
C ALA A 11 -17.29 5.70 3.75
N ASP A 12 -17.71 5.04 4.82
CA ASP A 12 -16.89 4.94 6.01
C ASP A 12 -15.63 4.14 5.73
N ALA A 13 -15.77 3.07 4.97
CA ALA A 13 -14.60 2.27 4.61
C ALA A 13 -13.59 3.10 3.83
N ALA A 14 -14.06 3.95 2.94
CA ALA A 14 -13.17 4.82 2.19
C ALA A 14 -12.48 5.82 3.10
N ALA A 15 -13.20 6.34 4.09
CA ALA A 15 -12.64 7.31 5.01
C ALA A 15 -11.61 6.69 5.93
N HIS A 16 -11.76 5.40 6.22
CA HIS A 16 -10.87 4.71 7.15
C HIS A 16 -9.91 3.75 6.46
N ARG A 17 -9.71 3.93 5.18
CA ARG A 17 -8.80 3.05 4.47
C ARG A 17 -7.38 3.24 4.97
N VAL A 18 -6.57 2.26 4.65
CA VAL A 18 -5.17 2.25 5.08
C VAL A 18 -4.39 3.33 4.35
N GLU A 19 -3.65 4.13 5.11
CA GLU A 19 -2.74 5.10 4.50
C GLU A 19 -1.39 4.50 4.21
N PHE A 20 -0.92 3.66 5.12
CA PHE A 20 0.40 3.07 5.04
C PHE A 20 0.31 1.61 5.42
N PHE A 21 1.21 0.81 4.88
CA PHE A 21 1.32 -0.57 5.33
C PHE A 21 2.77 -1.00 5.25
N ARG A 22 3.11 -2.02 6.02
CA ARG A 22 4.48 -2.50 6.05
C ARG A 22 4.76 -3.36 4.85
N LEU A 23 6.03 -3.32 4.42
CA LEU A 23 6.47 -4.23 3.37
C LEU A 23 6.21 -5.67 3.80
N PRO A 24 5.83 -6.54 2.87
CA PRO A 24 5.74 -7.95 3.20
C PRO A 24 7.11 -8.49 3.55
N THR A 25 7.14 -9.51 4.40
CA THR A 25 8.41 -10.15 4.72
C THR A 25 8.90 -10.94 3.53
N PRO A 26 10.21 -11.25 3.49
CA PRO A 26 10.74 -12.03 2.38
C PRO A 26 9.97 -13.33 2.18
N GLY A 27 9.65 -13.62 0.94
CA GLY A 27 8.90 -14.81 0.60
C GLY A 27 7.40 -14.70 0.77
N LYS A 28 6.93 -13.56 1.25
CA LYS A 28 5.49 -13.34 1.44
C LYS A 28 5.01 -12.27 0.50
N ARG A 29 3.69 -12.16 0.42
CA ARG A 29 3.06 -11.11 -0.38
C ARG A 29 2.17 -10.29 0.53
N ASP A 30 1.97 -9.02 0.17
CA ASP A 30 1.13 -8.15 0.98
C ASP A 30 -0.34 -8.58 0.86
N PRO A 31 -1.14 -8.28 1.89
CA PRO A 31 -2.54 -8.70 1.87
C PRO A 31 -3.45 -7.82 1.03
N PHE A 32 -2.99 -6.66 0.60
CA PHE A 32 -3.85 -5.73 -0.13
C PHE A 32 -3.79 -5.95 -1.64
N PHE A 33 -2.60 -6.16 -2.17
CA PHE A 33 -2.40 -6.24 -3.61
C PHE A 33 -1.76 -7.56 -4.03
N GLY A 34 -1.26 -8.33 -3.08
CA GLY A 34 -0.63 -9.59 -3.39
C GLY A 34 0.73 -9.45 -4.04
N LEU A 35 1.44 -8.38 -3.76
CA LEU A 35 2.72 -8.11 -4.40
C LEU A 35 3.86 -8.47 -3.47
N SER A 36 5.00 -8.77 -4.05
CA SER A 36 6.16 -9.23 -3.29
C SER A 36 6.98 -8.05 -2.79
N ARG A 37 7.83 -8.34 -1.80
CA ARG A 37 8.73 -7.34 -1.27
C ARG A 37 9.63 -6.76 -2.35
N GLY A 38 10.16 -7.62 -3.23
CA GLY A 38 11.01 -7.15 -4.30
C GLY A 38 10.29 -6.24 -5.26
N TRP A 39 9.03 -6.52 -5.51
CA TRP A 39 8.24 -5.66 -6.38
C TRP A 39 8.18 -4.23 -5.83
N TYR A 40 7.96 -4.10 -4.52
CA TYR A 40 7.88 -2.79 -3.90
C TYR A 40 9.20 -2.04 -3.97
N TYR A 41 10.30 -2.72 -3.70
CA TYR A 41 11.59 -2.06 -3.78
C TYR A 41 11.89 -1.59 -5.19
N LYS A 42 11.57 -2.41 -6.17
CA LYS A 42 11.83 -2.04 -7.55
C LYS A 42 10.97 -0.87 -7.98
N ALA A 43 9.69 -0.91 -7.64
CA ALA A 43 8.79 0.17 -8.01
C ALA A 43 9.18 1.47 -7.33
N ALA A 44 9.59 1.41 -6.07
CA ALA A 44 10.03 2.60 -5.36
C ALA A 44 11.32 3.15 -5.96
N ALA A 45 12.24 2.28 -6.33
CA ALA A 45 13.49 2.72 -6.94
C ALA A 45 13.25 3.41 -8.27
N ASN A 46 12.22 2.99 -8.98
CA ASN A 46 11.85 3.60 -10.25
C ASN A 46 10.99 4.85 -10.08
N GLY A 47 10.67 5.21 -8.85
CA GLY A 47 9.84 6.38 -8.59
C GLY A 47 8.36 6.17 -8.88
N GLU A 48 7.93 4.93 -9.00
CA GLU A 48 6.55 4.63 -9.35
C GLU A 48 5.62 4.62 -8.16
N ILE A 49 6.15 4.30 -7.00
CA ILE A 49 5.39 4.34 -5.76
C ILE A 49 6.23 5.05 -4.71
N LYS A 50 5.59 5.38 -3.60
CA LYS A 50 6.27 6.06 -2.49
C LYS A 50 6.41 5.11 -1.32
N MET A 51 7.60 5.11 -0.74
CA MET A 51 7.86 4.43 0.51
C MET A 51 8.52 5.40 1.46
N ILE A 52 8.23 5.24 2.74
CA ILE A 52 8.84 6.07 3.77
C ILE A 52 9.53 5.18 4.78
N SER A 53 10.54 5.73 5.41
CA SER A 53 11.24 5.05 6.49
C SER A 53 10.89 5.73 7.78
N VAL A 54 10.49 4.94 8.76
CA VAL A 54 10.18 5.47 10.09
C VAL A 54 11.09 4.77 11.07
N ARG A 55 11.83 5.56 11.84
CA ARG A 55 12.74 5.02 12.83
C ARG A 55 12.50 5.71 14.15
N GLN A 56 12.29 4.91 15.16
CA GLN A 56 12.12 5.46 16.48
C GLN A 56 13.45 5.91 17.05
N ARG A 57 13.36 6.82 17.99
CA ARG A 57 14.55 7.26 18.72
C ARG A 57 15.24 6.04 19.32
N ASN A 58 16.53 5.98 19.20
CA ASN A 58 17.36 4.92 19.76
C ASN A 58 17.21 3.58 19.09
N ALA A 59 16.47 3.52 18.01
CA ALA A 59 16.34 2.28 17.25
C ALA A 59 17.48 2.18 16.26
N LEU A 60 18.03 0.99 16.14
CA LEU A 60 19.09 0.76 15.16
C LEU A 60 18.53 0.71 13.75
N ARG A 61 17.31 0.22 13.62
CA ARG A 61 16.69 0.09 12.33
C ARG A 61 15.35 0.77 12.33
N GLY A 62 14.98 1.27 11.16
CA GLY A 62 13.65 1.76 10.96
C GLY A 62 12.79 0.71 10.31
N ILE A 63 11.53 1.02 10.21
CA ILE A 63 10.62 0.21 9.41
C ILE A 63 10.30 0.97 8.15
N ARG A 64 10.02 0.23 7.11
CA ARG A 64 9.62 0.83 5.86
C ARG A 64 8.14 0.65 5.66
N LEU A 65 7.49 1.74 5.34
CA LEU A 65 6.06 1.75 5.10
C LEU A 65 5.81 2.15 3.66
N VAL A 66 4.83 1.51 3.08
CA VAL A 66 4.43 1.81 1.71
C VAL A 66 3.22 2.72 1.77
N VAL A 67 3.23 3.76 0.96
CA VAL A 67 2.09 4.68 0.88
C VAL A 67 1.02 4.02 0.02
N TYR A 68 -0.07 3.64 0.64
CA TYR A 68 -1.13 2.88 -0.01
C TYR A 68 -1.63 3.57 -1.28
N ASP A 69 -1.92 4.86 -1.17
CA ASP A 69 -2.48 5.59 -2.32
C ASP A 69 -1.53 5.64 -3.49
N SER A 70 -0.22 5.66 -3.22
CA SER A 70 0.74 5.69 -4.32
C SER A 70 0.71 4.39 -5.11
N VAL A 71 0.47 3.28 -4.43
CA VAL A 71 0.37 1.99 -5.11
C VAL A 71 -0.92 1.94 -5.92
N VAL A 72 -2.01 2.41 -5.34
CA VAL A 72 -3.29 2.44 -6.05
C VAL A 72 -3.17 3.29 -7.31
N ASP A 73 -2.55 4.47 -7.20
CA ASP A 73 -2.38 5.34 -8.35
C ASP A 73 -1.56 4.69 -9.44
N TYR A 74 -0.48 4.01 -9.04
CA TYR A 74 0.35 3.33 -10.01
C TYR A 74 -0.42 2.23 -10.72
N ILE A 75 -1.16 1.43 -9.95
CA ILE A 75 -1.93 0.33 -10.52
C ILE A 75 -3.00 0.85 -11.46
N ARG A 76 -3.66 1.95 -11.08
CA ARG A 76 -4.69 2.54 -11.94
C ARG A 76 -4.11 3.01 -13.26
N ARG A 77 -2.94 3.64 -13.21
CA ARG A 77 -2.30 4.09 -14.45
C ARG A 77 -1.89 2.91 -15.31
N ALA A 78 -1.32 1.89 -14.69
CA ALA A 78 -0.91 0.70 -15.44
C ALA A 78 -2.12 -0.02 -16.02
N ALA A 79 -3.17 -0.14 -15.24
CA ALA A 79 -4.39 -0.79 -15.70
C ALA A 79 -5.04 0.00 -16.82
N GLY A 80 -5.03 1.32 -16.71
CA GLY A 80 -5.57 2.16 -17.76
C GLY A 80 -4.84 1.99 -19.07
N GLN A 81 -3.52 1.88 -18.99
CA GLN A 81 -2.72 1.67 -20.19
C GLN A 81 -3.03 0.34 -20.85
N VAL A 82 -3.18 -0.70 -20.04
CA VAL A 82 -3.42 -2.03 -20.57
C VAL A 82 -4.86 -2.19 -21.04
N ILE A 83 -5.80 -1.79 -20.18
CA ILE A 83 -7.22 -1.98 -20.49
C ILE A 83 -7.64 -1.04 -21.59
N GLY A 84 -7.12 0.17 -21.59
CA GLY A 84 -7.46 1.12 -22.62
C GLY A 84 -7.10 0.65 -24.01
N THR A 85 -6.12 -0.22 -24.12
CA THR A 85 -5.73 -0.76 -25.42
C THR A 85 -6.40 -2.09 -25.71
N GLY A 86 -6.72 -2.83 -24.67
CA GLY A 86 -7.22 -4.18 -24.84
C GLY A 86 -8.69 -4.28 -25.03
N ASP A 87 -9.38 -3.26 -24.65
CA ASP A 87 -10.83 -3.29 -24.74
C ASP A 87 -11.34 -2.33 -25.78
#